data_09bf9dc3b133ea03dbf25f2bd5bb3504
#
_entry.id   09bf9dc3b133ea03dbf25f2bd5bb3504
#
_cell.length_a   1.000
_cell.length_b   1.000
_cell.length_c   1.000
_cell.angle_alpha   90.00
_cell.angle_beta   90.00
_cell.angle_gamma   90.00
#
_symmetry.space_group_name_H-M   'P 1'
#
loop_
_entity.id
_entity.type
_entity.pdbx_description
1 polymer ?
#
loop_
_entity_poly.entity_id
_entity_poly.type
_entity_poly.pdbx_seq_one_letter_code
_entity_poly.pdbx_strand_id
1 'polypeptide(L)'
;EIDAAATQLRGLLAKAMPVKTIDEADRTARLLFEGRTDSVVFVTLSEATAFPGGPMCVRLSWQDRPPLPEHPAALVLRTAVFRANPSLVFESDPVILFRNVVGFSLRYFGAPAQDQPPQWHSEWLGRERMPLAMLVQVEFAAARGRRGLVLQTALRLAPTD
;
A
#
# COMPACT_ATOMS: atom_id res chain seq x y z
N GLU A 1 -6.79 17.91 3.75
CA GLU A 1 -7.34 18.02 2.41
C GLU A 1 -7.13 16.81 1.55
N ILE A 2 -8.18 16.45 0.84
CA ILE A 2 -8.24 15.21 0.05
C ILE A 2 -7.22 15.22 -1.08
N ASP A 3 -7.04 16.34 -1.76
CA ASP A 3 -6.15 16.43 -2.92
C ASP A 3 -4.69 16.24 -2.55
N ALA A 4 -4.25 16.81 -1.43
CA ALA A 4 -2.88 16.67 -0.96
C ALA A 4 -2.60 15.21 -0.53
N ALA A 5 -3.55 14.61 0.19
CA ALA A 5 -3.42 13.22 0.62
C ALA A 5 -3.46 12.25 -0.58
N ALA A 6 -4.31 12.53 -1.57
CA ALA A 6 -4.36 11.73 -2.79
C ALA A 6 -3.04 11.79 -3.57
N THR A 7 -2.44 12.98 -3.68
CA THR A 7 -1.15 13.15 -4.33
C THR A 7 -0.05 12.40 -3.57
N GLN A 8 -0.06 12.47 -2.25
CA GLN A 8 0.89 11.74 -1.42
C GLN A 8 0.75 10.23 -1.60
N LEU A 9 -0.47 9.73 -1.57
CA LEU A 9 -0.74 8.30 -1.76
C LEU A 9 -0.29 7.82 -3.14
N ARG A 10 -0.63 8.58 -4.18
CA ARG A 10 -0.20 8.25 -5.55
C ARG A 10 1.31 8.19 -5.66
N GLY A 11 2.00 9.15 -5.04
CA GLY A 11 3.47 9.18 -5.03
C GLY A 11 4.08 7.98 -4.34
N LEU A 12 3.53 7.57 -3.19
CA LEU A 12 4.00 6.39 -2.47
C LEU A 12 3.82 5.12 -3.30
N LEU A 13 2.67 4.95 -3.92
CA LEU A 13 2.38 3.77 -4.73
C LEU A 13 3.23 3.74 -6.01
N ALA A 14 3.42 4.88 -6.64
CA ALA A 14 4.21 4.96 -7.87
C ALA A 14 5.69 4.60 -7.64
N LYS A 15 6.18 4.76 -6.42
CA LYS A 15 7.56 4.44 -6.06
C LYS A 15 7.71 3.09 -5.37
N ALA A 16 6.69 2.26 -5.39
CA ALA A 16 6.77 0.91 -4.84
C ALA A 16 7.87 0.12 -5.56
N MET A 17 8.64 -0.61 -4.78
CA MET A 17 9.84 -1.30 -5.27
C MET A 17 9.67 -2.81 -5.17
N PRO A 18 10.16 -3.58 -6.17
CA PRO A 18 10.17 -5.04 -6.10
C PRO A 18 11.32 -5.53 -5.24
N VAL A 19 11.16 -5.49 -3.93
CA VAL A 19 12.18 -5.92 -2.98
C VAL A 19 11.84 -7.31 -2.47
N LYS A 20 12.83 -8.19 -2.47
CA LYS A 20 12.68 -9.54 -1.94
C LYS A 20 13.32 -9.64 -0.57
N THR A 21 12.65 -10.32 0.34
CA THR A 21 13.17 -10.66 1.65
C THR A 21 13.46 -12.16 1.71
N ILE A 22 14.43 -12.53 2.54
CA ILE A 22 14.76 -13.93 2.76
C ILE A 22 14.09 -14.40 4.03
N ASP A 23 13.24 -15.42 3.92
CA ASP A 23 12.67 -16.08 5.08
C ASP A 23 13.73 -16.99 5.68
N GLU A 24 14.10 -16.75 6.94
CA GLU A 24 15.13 -17.53 7.62
C GLU A 24 14.73 -18.98 7.87
N ALA A 25 13.42 -19.24 7.97
CA ALA A 25 12.94 -20.59 8.28
C ALA A 25 13.14 -21.55 7.11
N ASP A 26 12.90 -21.12 5.87
CA ASP A 26 13.00 -21.96 4.70
C ASP A 26 13.99 -21.45 3.66
N ARG A 27 14.65 -20.32 3.93
CA ARG A 27 15.62 -19.65 3.05
C ARG A 27 15.09 -19.32 1.66
N THR A 28 13.78 -19.16 1.55
CA THR A 28 13.17 -18.73 0.29
C THR A 28 13.13 -17.22 0.21
N ALA A 29 13.40 -16.69 -0.99
CA ALA A 29 13.23 -15.28 -1.26
C ALA A 29 11.75 -15.01 -1.56
N ARG A 30 11.15 -14.07 -0.84
CA ARG A 30 9.76 -13.67 -1.06
C ARG A 30 9.68 -12.19 -1.39
N LEU A 31 8.83 -11.87 -2.34
CA LEU A 31 8.55 -10.47 -2.66
C LEU A 31 7.83 -9.82 -1.48
N LEU A 32 8.34 -8.67 -1.04
CA LEU A 32 7.69 -7.90 0.01
C LEU A 32 6.61 -7.00 -0.59
N PHE A 33 5.52 -7.63 -0.99
CA PHE A 33 4.31 -6.97 -1.44
C PHE A 33 3.14 -7.86 -1.08
N GLU A 34 2.32 -7.40 -0.15
CA GLU A 34 1.14 -8.13 0.28
C GLU A 34 -0.08 -7.24 0.14
N GLY A 35 -0.91 -7.56 -0.83
CA GLY A 35 -2.11 -6.80 -1.13
C GLY A 35 -3.37 -7.54 -0.75
N ARG A 36 -4.23 -6.88 0.02
CA ARG A 36 -5.57 -7.34 0.38
C ARG A 36 -6.57 -6.31 -0.11
N THR A 37 -7.85 -6.60 0.06
CA THR A 37 -8.91 -5.68 -0.37
C THR A 37 -8.90 -4.38 0.43
N ASP A 38 -8.50 -4.45 1.71
CA ASP A 38 -8.55 -3.32 2.64
C ASP A 38 -7.19 -2.89 3.17
N SER A 39 -6.12 -3.52 2.74
CA SER A 39 -4.77 -3.19 3.19
C SER A 39 -3.72 -3.61 2.18
N VAL A 40 -2.59 -2.93 2.20
CA VAL A 40 -1.44 -3.31 1.39
C VAL A 40 -0.15 -2.97 2.14
N VAL A 41 0.82 -3.88 2.05
CA VAL A 41 2.17 -3.68 2.58
C VAL A 41 3.15 -3.75 1.42
N PHE A 42 4.02 -2.76 1.33
CA PHE A 42 5.01 -2.68 0.25
C PHE A 42 6.23 -1.86 0.68
N VAL A 43 7.29 -1.91 -0.10
CA VAL A 43 8.49 -1.11 0.11
C VAL A 43 8.50 0.04 -0.90
N THR A 44 8.81 1.22 -0.44
CA THR A 44 8.92 2.41 -1.28
C THR A 44 10.18 3.20 -0.91
N LEU A 45 10.64 4.03 -1.84
CA LEU A 45 11.69 4.99 -1.53
C LEU A 45 11.07 6.24 -0.93
N SER A 46 11.54 6.62 0.25
CA SER A 46 11.12 7.86 0.86
C SER A 46 11.98 9.01 0.33
N GLU A 47 11.32 10.02 -0.22
CA GLU A 47 11.96 11.29 -0.55
C GLU A 47 11.87 12.30 0.58
N ALA A 48 11.21 11.93 1.66
CA ALA A 48 11.07 12.84 2.79
C ALA A 48 12.41 13.11 3.44
N THR A 49 12.76 14.36 3.57
CA THR A 49 13.99 14.80 4.23
C THR A 49 14.02 14.46 5.72
N ALA A 50 12.88 14.05 6.28
CA ALA A 50 12.78 13.65 7.69
C ALA A 50 13.40 12.28 7.97
N PHE A 51 13.60 11.45 6.96
CA PHE A 51 14.23 10.15 7.13
C PHE A 51 15.42 10.05 6.19
N PRO A 52 16.63 9.92 6.73
CA PRO A 52 17.82 9.81 5.89
C PRO A 52 17.72 8.57 5.01
N GLY A 53 17.71 8.84 3.75
CA GLY A 53 17.73 8.01 2.58
C GLY A 53 17.68 6.50 2.74
N GLY A 54 16.69 5.87 2.18
CA GLY A 54 16.64 4.42 2.12
C GLY A 54 15.24 3.92 1.86
N PRO A 55 15.13 2.63 1.57
CA PRO A 55 13.83 2.00 1.39
C PRO A 55 13.07 1.94 2.72
N MET A 56 11.78 2.21 2.64
CA MET A 56 10.88 2.25 3.76
C MET A 56 9.73 1.30 3.49
N CYS A 57 9.37 0.52 4.50
CA CYS A 57 8.21 -0.34 4.42
C CYS A 57 6.96 0.43 4.83
N VAL A 58 5.90 0.29 4.04
CA VAL A 58 4.66 1.03 4.24
C VAL A 58 3.52 0.04 4.37
N ARG A 59 2.68 0.25 5.37
CA ARG A 59 1.39 -0.41 5.49
C ARG A 59 0.28 0.63 5.37
N LEU A 60 -0.57 0.46 4.37
CA LEU A 60 -1.77 1.24 4.20
C LEU A 60 -2.96 0.36 4.58
N SER A 61 -3.80 0.81 5.49
CA SER A 61 -4.95 0.02 5.94
C SER A 61 -6.16 0.90 6.23
N TRP A 62 -7.33 0.37 5.91
CA TRP A 62 -8.60 0.98 6.28
C TRP A 62 -9.02 0.44 7.63
N GLN A 63 -9.20 1.34 8.58
CA GLN A 63 -9.65 0.99 9.92
C GLN A 63 -11.09 1.44 10.10
N ASP A 64 -11.98 0.48 10.09
CA ASP A 64 -13.40 0.71 10.35
C ASP A 64 -13.65 1.13 11.79
N ARG A 65 -12.74 0.74 12.70
CA ARG A 65 -12.78 1.13 14.10
C ARG A 65 -11.41 1.70 14.49
N PRO A 66 -11.23 3.01 14.40
CA PRO A 66 -9.97 3.61 14.87
C PRO A 66 -9.82 3.43 16.38
N PRO A 67 -8.60 3.42 16.90
CA PRO A 67 -8.36 3.30 18.34
C PRO A 67 -8.94 4.46 19.16
N LEU A 68 -9.35 5.54 18.50
CA LEU A 68 -10.01 6.68 19.15
C LEU A 68 -11.49 6.66 18.76
N PRO A 69 -12.42 6.53 19.72
CA PRO A 69 -13.84 6.45 19.41
C PRO A 69 -14.44 7.73 18.80
N GLU A 70 -13.66 8.80 18.74
CA GLU A 70 -14.11 10.10 18.23
C GLU A 70 -13.95 10.25 16.72
N HIS A 71 -13.26 9.30 16.06
CA HIS A 71 -12.99 9.39 14.64
C HIS A 71 -13.63 8.22 13.92
N PRO A 72 -14.58 8.49 13.01
CA PRO A 72 -15.09 7.43 12.14
C PRO A 72 -13.97 6.86 11.26
N ALA A 73 -14.24 5.74 10.66
CA ALA A 73 -13.29 4.96 9.87
C ALA A 73 -12.31 5.83 9.07
N ALA A 74 -11.05 5.51 9.15
CA ALA A 74 -9.97 6.28 8.53
C ALA A 74 -9.05 5.39 7.71
N LEU A 75 -8.44 5.97 6.69
CA LEU A 75 -7.35 5.32 5.97
C LEU A 75 -6.04 5.73 6.66
N VAL A 76 -5.31 4.73 7.15
CA VAL A 76 -4.17 4.93 8.03
C VAL A 76 -2.90 4.40 7.37
N LEU A 77 -1.84 5.20 7.47
CA LEU A 77 -0.51 4.86 6.97
C LEU A 77 0.42 4.60 8.15
N ARG A 78 1.13 3.47 8.11
CA ARG A 78 2.20 3.17 9.05
C ARG A 78 3.47 2.90 8.27
N THR A 79 4.60 3.28 8.83
CA THR A 79 5.89 3.11 8.19
C THR A 79 6.85 2.38 9.11
N ALA A 80 7.78 1.66 8.50
CA ALA A 80 8.87 1.00 9.19
C ALA A 80 10.12 1.08 8.33
N VAL A 81 11.28 1.18 8.97
CA VAL A 81 12.54 1.11 8.23
C VAL A 81 12.66 -0.28 7.65
N PHE A 82 12.94 -0.35 6.35
CA PHE A 82 13.16 -1.63 5.71
C PHE A 82 14.49 -2.23 6.18
N ARG A 83 14.42 -3.45 6.68
CA ARG A 83 15.58 -4.25 7.02
C ARG A 83 15.50 -5.58 6.27
N ALA A 84 16.62 -6.11 5.85
CA ALA A 84 16.67 -7.36 5.13
C ALA A 84 16.10 -8.54 5.94
N ASN A 85 16.01 -8.40 7.25
CA ASN A 85 15.45 -9.40 8.16
C ASN A 85 13.99 -9.07 8.48
N PRO A 86 13.07 -10.04 8.37
CA PRO A 86 11.65 -9.79 8.18
C PRO A 86 10.79 -9.56 9.41
N SER A 87 11.32 -9.27 10.56
CA SER A 87 10.45 -8.85 11.65
C SER A 87 10.05 -7.37 11.43
N LEU A 88 9.04 -7.20 10.59
CA LEU A 88 8.49 -5.88 10.31
C LEU A 88 7.67 -5.42 11.51
N VAL A 89 8.31 -4.63 12.36
CA VAL A 89 7.61 -3.98 13.45
C VAL A 89 7.34 -2.56 13.03
N PHE A 90 6.06 -2.25 12.81
CA PHE A 90 5.62 -0.90 12.49
C PHE A 90 5.49 -0.11 13.79
N GLU A 91 6.61 0.40 14.28
CA GLU A 91 6.67 1.13 15.54
C GLU A 91 6.28 2.60 15.41
N SER A 92 6.18 3.10 14.19
CA SER A 92 5.80 4.49 13.97
C SER A 92 4.35 4.74 14.36
N ASP A 93 4.07 5.96 14.80
CA ASP A 93 2.70 6.39 15.02
C ASP A 93 1.94 6.38 13.70
N PRO A 94 0.66 5.95 13.71
CA PRO A 94 -0.13 5.94 12.49
C PRO A 94 -0.39 7.37 12.00
N VAL A 95 -0.28 7.55 10.69
CA VAL A 95 -0.64 8.80 10.03
C VAL A 95 -1.99 8.62 9.36
N ILE A 96 -2.94 9.50 9.66
CA ILE A 96 -4.26 9.47 9.03
C ILE A 96 -4.16 10.18 7.68
N LEU A 97 -4.34 9.45 6.58
CA LEU A 97 -4.35 10.01 5.25
C LEU A 97 -5.72 10.60 4.91
N PHE A 98 -6.76 9.84 5.14
CA PHE A 98 -8.13 10.26 4.86
C PHE A 98 -9.01 9.98 6.06
N ARG A 99 -9.85 10.94 6.42
CA ARG A 99 -10.85 10.81 7.49
C ARG A 99 -12.21 10.56 6.88
N ASN A 100 -13.12 10.03 7.68
CA ASN A 100 -14.52 9.81 7.30
C ASN A 100 -14.66 8.90 6.08
N VAL A 101 -13.84 7.84 6.03
CA VAL A 101 -13.88 6.87 4.95
C VAL A 101 -14.93 5.82 5.28
N VAL A 102 -16.01 5.79 4.51
CA VAL A 102 -17.11 4.83 4.71
C VAL A 102 -16.99 3.62 3.82
N GLY A 103 -16.13 3.65 2.81
CA GLY A 103 -15.83 2.52 1.95
C GLY A 103 -14.44 2.64 1.39
N PHE A 104 -13.76 1.49 1.27
CA PHE A 104 -12.40 1.45 0.75
C PHE A 104 -12.16 0.09 0.10
N SER A 105 -11.56 0.11 -1.08
CA SER A 105 -11.15 -1.13 -1.73
C SER A 105 -9.88 -0.94 -2.53
N LEU A 106 -9.07 -1.99 -2.55
CA LEU A 106 -7.86 -2.07 -3.35
C LEU A 106 -8.00 -3.21 -4.35
N ARG A 107 -7.53 -2.98 -5.56
CA ARG A 107 -7.41 -4.02 -6.59
C ARG A 107 -6.04 -3.93 -7.24
N TYR A 108 -5.60 -5.06 -7.75
CA TYR A 108 -4.26 -5.23 -8.28
C TYR A 108 -4.35 -5.78 -9.69
N PHE A 109 -3.71 -5.11 -10.64
CA PHE A 109 -3.70 -5.54 -12.03
C PHE A 109 -2.35 -6.16 -12.36
N GLY A 110 -2.37 -7.37 -12.89
CA GLY A 110 -1.14 -8.01 -13.33
C GLY A 110 -1.33 -9.50 -13.55
N ALA A 111 -0.24 -10.12 -13.97
CA ALA A 111 -0.16 -11.57 -14.14
C ALA A 111 0.62 -12.14 -12.96
N PRO A 112 -0.02 -12.93 -12.09
CA PRO A 112 0.67 -13.51 -10.93
C PRO A 112 1.78 -14.50 -11.34
N ALA A 113 1.62 -15.12 -12.50
CA ALA A 113 2.59 -16.05 -13.06
C ALA A 113 2.88 -15.68 -14.51
N GLN A 114 4.04 -16.10 -15.00
CA GLN A 114 4.52 -15.75 -16.33
C GLN A 114 3.60 -16.20 -17.45
N ASP A 115 2.87 -17.31 -17.23
CA ASP A 115 2.03 -17.94 -18.26
C ASP A 115 0.60 -17.41 -18.23
N GLN A 116 0.26 -16.49 -17.34
CA GLN A 116 -1.10 -16.01 -17.17
C GLN A 116 -1.26 -14.64 -17.79
N PRO A 117 -2.42 -14.35 -18.41
CA PRO A 117 -2.69 -13.00 -18.89
C PRO A 117 -2.89 -12.05 -17.70
N PRO A 118 -2.54 -10.78 -17.87
CA PRO A 118 -2.80 -9.78 -16.81
C PRO A 118 -4.30 -9.60 -16.60
N GLN A 119 -4.71 -9.58 -15.34
CA GLN A 119 -6.10 -9.40 -14.92
C GLN A 119 -6.15 -8.61 -13.63
N TRP A 120 -7.32 -8.12 -13.27
CA TRP A 120 -7.57 -7.49 -11.98
C TRP A 120 -7.81 -8.56 -10.92
N HIS A 121 -7.15 -8.40 -9.78
CA HIS A 121 -7.27 -9.30 -8.63
C HIS A 121 -7.63 -8.50 -7.39
N SER A 122 -8.43 -9.09 -6.52
CA SER A 122 -8.78 -8.50 -5.23
C SER A 122 -7.70 -8.70 -4.17
N GLU A 123 -6.80 -9.65 -4.38
CA GLU A 123 -5.69 -9.94 -3.49
C GLU A 123 -4.41 -10.17 -4.28
N TRP A 124 -3.28 -9.82 -3.69
CA TRP A 124 -1.97 -10.06 -4.27
C TRP A 124 -1.04 -10.54 -3.17
N LEU A 125 -1.08 -11.86 -2.90
CA LEU A 125 -0.37 -12.48 -1.78
C LEU A 125 0.53 -13.60 -2.28
N GLY A 126 1.74 -13.68 -1.72
CA GLY A 126 2.65 -14.77 -2.03
C GLY A 126 3.07 -14.86 -3.48
N ARG A 127 3.10 -13.73 -4.18
CA ARG A 127 3.47 -13.70 -5.60
C ARG A 127 4.95 -13.38 -5.76
N GLU A 128 5.54 -13.83 -6.86
CA GLU A 128 6.93 -13.54 -7.17
C GLU A 128 7.11 -12.25 -7.94
N ARG A 129 6.04 -11.72 -8.49
CA ARG A 129 6.02 -10.51 -9.32
C ARG A 129 5.20 -9.43 -8.68
N MET A 130 5.60 -8.19 -8.94
CA MET A 130 4.80 -7.02 -8.59
C MET A 130 3.58 -6.93 -9.50
N PRO A 131 2.45 -6.41 -9.02
CA PRO A 131 1.38 -6.02 -9.93
C PRO A 131 1.84 -4.87 -10.81
N LEU A 132 1.23 -4.73 -11.98
CA LEU A 132 1.53 -3.65 -12.92
C LEU A 132 0.87 -2.34 -12.51
N ALA A 133 -0.28 -2.43 -11.88
CA ALA A 133 -1.06 -1.27 -11.46
C ALA A 133 -1.91 -1.59 -10.25
N MET A 134 -2.30 -0.55 -9.54
CA MET A 134 -3.26 -0.65 -8.44
C MET A 134 -4.42 0.29 -8.67
N LEU A 135 -5.60 -0.15 -8.26
CA LEU A 135 -6.80 0.68 -8.23
C LEU A 135 -7.20 0.89 -6.78
N VAL A 136 -7.26 2.15 -6.38
CA VAL A 136 -7.68 2.55 -5.04
C VAL A 136 -9.02 3.26 -5.15
N GLN A 137 -10.03 2.74 -4.47
CA GLN A 137 -11.36 3.34 -4.42
C GLN A 137 -11.68 3.72 -3.00
N VAL A 138 -12.01 4.98 -2.79
CA VAL A 138 -12.31 5.53 -1.46
C VAL A 138 -13.66 6.22 -1.53
N GLU A 139 -14.54 5.90 -0.58
CA GLU A 139 -15.81 6.60 -0.42
C GLU A 139 -15.80 7.36 0.89
N PHE A 140 -16.17 8.62 0.84
CA PHE A 140 -16.21 9.50 2.00
C PHE A 140 -17.65 9.75 2.43
N ALA A 141 -17.86 9.83 3.74
CA ALA A 141 -19.10 10.38 4.27
C ALA A 141 -19.10 11.90 4.01
N ALA A 142 -20.16 12.38 3.41
CA ALA A 142 -20.32 13.80 3.12
C ALA A 142 -21.68 14.28 3.65
N ALA A 143 -21.80 15.59 3.92
CA ALA A 143 -23.02 16.17 4.44
C ALA A 143 -24.23 16.00 3.51
N ARG A 144 -24.00 15.77 2.22
CA ARG A 144 -25.05 15.59 1.21
C ARG A 144 -24.78 14.33 0.36
N GLY A 145 -24.63 13.17 1.01
CA GLY A 145 -24.40 11.91 0.33
C GLY A 145 -22.96 11.45 0.41
N ARG A 146 -22.59 10.53 -0.50
CA ARG A 146 -21.24 9.94 -0.53
C ARG A 146 -20.42 10.60 -1.61
N ARG A 147 -19.17 10.88 -1.32
CA ARG A 147 -18.20 11.37 -2.29
C ARG A 147 -17.13 10.32 -2.51
N GLY A 148 -16.83 10.02 -3.76
CA GLY A 148 -15.85 9.01 -4.12
C GLY A 148 -14.56 9.59 -4.66
N LEU A 149 -13.47 8.87 -4.42
CA LEU A 149 -12.17 9.12 -5.01
C LEU A 149 -11.68 7.82 -5.62
N VAL A 150 -11.24 7.88 -6.87
CA VAL A 150 -10.67 6.72 -7.57
C VAL A 150 -9.28 7.09 -8.03
N LEU A 151 -8.28 6.31 -7.60
CA LEU A 151 -6.91 6.46 -8.04
C LEU A 151 -6.47 5.18 -8.74
N GLN A 152 -6.02 5.32 -9.96
CA GLN A 152 -5.37 4.22 -10.68
C GLN A 152 -3.92 4.63 -10.91
N THR A 153 -3.00 3.80 -10.43
CA THR A 153 -1.57 4.11 -10.48
C THR A 153 -0.81 2.93 -11.05
N ALA A 154 -0.04 3.19 -12.10
CA ALA A 154 0.93 2.22 -12.59
C ALA A 154 2.08 2.14 -11.60
N LEU A 155 2.49 0.92 -11.24
CA LEU A 155 3.63 0.71 -10.36
C LEU A 155 4.91 0.75 -11.17
N ARG A 156 5.92 1.39 -10.59
CA ARG A 156 7.22 1.47 -11.24
C ARG A 156 7.92 0.13 -11.16
N LEU A 157 8.04 -0.54 -12.30
CA LEU A 157 8.79 -1.78 -12.37
C LEU A 157 10.28 -1.46 -12.47
N ALA A 158 11.09 -2.29 -11.81
CA ALA A 158 12.51 -2.22 -12.03
C ALA A 158 12.80 -2.50 -13.51
N PRO A 159 13.76 -1.78 -14.13
CA PRO A 159 14.09 -2.08 -15.51
C PRO A 159 14.55 -3.53 -15.63
N THR A 160 13.89 -4.25 -16.52
CA THR A 160 14.31 -5.60 -16.85
C THR A 160 15.50 -5.51 -17.79
N ASP A 161 16.62 -5.86 -17.29
CA ASP A 161 17.81 -5.99 -18.13
C ASP A 161 17.72 -7.23 -19.02
#